data_cb90d3f3d2549aef2b7e0655c7db71e0
#
_entry.id   cb90d3f3d2549aef2b7e0655c7db71e0
#
_cell.length_a   1.000
_cell.length_b   1.000
_cell.length_c   1.000
_cell.angle_alpha   90.00
_cell.angle_beta   90.00
_cell.angle_gamma   90.00
#
_symmetry.space_group_name_H-M   'P 1'
#
loop_
_entity.id
_entity.type
_entity.pdbx_description
1 polymer ?
#
loop_
_entity_poly.entity_id
_entity_poly.type
_entity_poly.pdbx_seq_one_letter_code
_entity_poly.pdbx_strand_id
1 'polypeptide(L)' 'MFLLLAGGLLIIIIAVVIAVVSAVTAAVAATQDIED' A
#
# COMPACT_ATOMS: atom_id res chain seq x y z
N MET A 1 -26.23 7.37 -1.33
CA MET A 1 -25.23 8.06 -2.13
C MET A 1 -23.98 8.34 -1.33
N PHE A 2 -24.16 9.02 -0.22
CA PHE A 2 -22.99 9.35 0.60
C PHE A 2 -22.24 8.09 1.02
N LEU A 3 -22.96 7.05 1.39
CA LEU A 3 -22.31 5.82 1.83
C LEU A 3 -21.48 5.18 0.73
N LEU A 4 -21.96 5.25 -0.49
CA LEU A 4 -21.22 4.71 -1.61
C LEU A 4 -19.94 5.48 -1.85
N LEU A 5 -20.01 6.79 -1.76
CA LEU A 5 -18.82 7.62 -1.94
C LEU A 5 -17.83 7.39 -0.83
N ALA A 6 -18.30 7.34 0.40
CA ALA A 6 -17.39 7.14 1.54
C ALA A 6 -16.76 5.77 1.48
N GLY A 7 -17.54 4.75 1.12
CA GLY A 7 -17.00 3.40 1.02
C GLY A 7 -15.96 3.28 -0.06
N GLY A 8 -16.21 3.91 -1.22
CA GLY A 8 -15.26 3.88 -2.30
C GLY A 8 -13.95 4.57 -1.93
N LEU A 9 -14.08 5.72 -1.26
CA LEU A 9 -12.89 6.44 -0.85
C LEU A 9 -12.07 5.62 0.15
N LEU A 10 -12.75 4.97 1.07
CA LEU A 10 -12.07 4.15 2.06
C LEU A 10 -11.32 3.01 1.39
N ILE A 11 -11.95 2.36 0.43
CA ILE A 11 -11.31 1.26 -0.28
C ILE A 11 -10.08 1.75 -1.02
N ILE A 12 -10.17 2.91 -1.64
CA ILE A 12 -9.04 3.46 -2.37
C ILE A 12 -7.88 3.74 -1.43
N ILE A 13 -8.15 4.32 -0.27
CA ILE A 13 -7.11 4.61 0.69
C ILE A 13 -6.43 3.34 1.15
N ILE A 14 -7.20 2.32 1.46
CA ILE A 14 -6.64 1.05 1.89
C ILE A 14 -5.80 0.44 0.78
N ALA A 15 -6.27 0.50 -0.44
CA ALA A 15 -5.54 -0.06 -1.57
C ALA A 15 -4.20 0.65 -1.75
N VAL A 16 -4.20 1.97 -1.62
CA VAL A 16 -2.97 2.73 -1.78
C VAL A 16 -1.98 2.37 -0.67
N VAL A 17 -2.46 2.26 0.55
CA VAL A 17 -1.59 1.91 1.67
C VAL A 17 -0.96 0.54 1.44
N ILE A 18 -1.76 -0.42 1.04
CA ILE A 18 -1.25 -1.76 0.79
C ILE A 18 -0.24 -1.74 -0.35
N ALA A 19 -0.51 -0.99 -1.39
CA ALA A 19 0.39 -0.91 -2.53
C ALA A 19 1.74 -0.33 -2.12
N VAL A 20 1.73 0.73 -1.30
CA VAL A 20 2.97 1.35 -0.86
C VAL A 20 3.76 0.39 0.02
N VAL A 21 3.10 -0.27 0.94
CA VAL A 21 3.77 -1.21 1.82
C VAL A 21 4.37 -2.35 1.02
N SER A 22 3.63 -2.86 0.05
CA SER A 22 4.13 -3.93 -0.80
C SER A 22 5.35 -3.48 -1.60
N ALA A 23 5.32 -2.25 -2.10
CA ALA A 23 6.44 -1.72 -2.87
C ALA A 23 7.69 -1.61 -2.01
N VAL A 24 7.53 -1.13 -0.78
CA VAL A 24 8.67 -1.00 0.12
C VAL A 24 9.24 -2.37 0.47
N THR A 25 8.36 -3.32 0.74
CA THR A 25 8.80 -4.66 1.06
C THR A 25 9.57 -5.28 -0.10
N ALA A 26 9.07 -5.09 -1.31
CA ALA A 26 9.74 -5.63 -2.48
C ALA A 26 11.11 -4.99 -2.68
N ALA A 27 11.21 -3.70 -2.44
CA ALA A 27 12.48 -3.00 -2.59
C ALA A 27 13.48 -3.50 -1.57
N VAL A 28 13.05 -3.69 -0.34
CA VAL A 28 13.94 -4.18 0.70
C VAL A 28 14.39 -5.61 0.37
N ALA A 29 13.50 -6.43 -0.12
CA ALA A 29 13.85 -7.80 -0.48
C ALA A 29 14.86 -7.82 -1.61
N ALA A 30 14.76 -6.87 -2.53
CA ALA A 30 15.68 -6.83 -3.65
C ALA A 30 17.07 -6.40 -3.21
N THR A 31 17.18 -5.64 -2.13
CA THR A 31 18.47 -5.17 -1.66
C THR A 31 18.82 -5.77 -0.32
N GLN A 32 18.37 -6.94 -0.06
CA GLN A 32 18.60 -7.54 1.25
C GLN A 32 20.07 -7.83 1.48
N ASP A 33 20.86 -7.90 0.44
CA ASP A 33 22.29 -8.18 0.63
C ASP A 33 23.02 -6.98 1.18
N ILE A 34 22.38 -5.85 1.34
CA ILE A 34 23.06 -4.69 1.86
C ILE A 34 23.13 -4.81 3.34
N GLU A 35 23.06 -5.55 4.06
CA GLU A 35 23.08 -5.62 5.46
C GLU A 35 23.85 -4.49 6.04
N ASP A 36 23.61 -4.17 7.17
CA ASP A 36 24.27 -3.04 7.77
C ASP A 36 25.69 -3.31 8.18
#